data_2e18098ffa941e2080d7bc40bfe4bcd7
#
_entry.id   2e18098ffa941e2080d7bc40bfe4bcd7
#
_cell.length_a   1.000
_cell.length_b   1.000
_cell.length_c   1.000
_cell.angle_alpha   90.00
_cell.angle_beta   90.00
_cell.angle_gamma   90.00
#
_symmetry.space_group_name_H-M   'P 1'
#
loop_
_entity.id
_entity.type
_entity.pdbx_description
1 polymer ?
#
loop_
_entity_poly.entity_id
_entity_poly.type
_entity_poly.pdbx_seq_one_letter_code
_entity_poly.pdbx_strand_id
1 'polypeptide(L)'
;MEKIIEYIKQKYNPLSIILYGSYANGTNNLNSDFDALVISYDHEQFHDTSFVNDIQLDVFVYPASYFDGEFDCNNFIQILYLILDYPHKHYTFKHFEV
;
A
#
# COMPACT_ATOMS: atom_id res chain seq x y z
N MET A 1 -2.25 -0.88 -13.70
CA MET A 1 -1.50 -0.58 -12.46
C MET A 1 -0.87 0.81 -12.46
N GLU A 2 -0.32 1.26 -13.58
CA GLU A 2 0.33 2.57 -13.64
C GLU A 2 -0.59 3.74 -13.28
N LYS A 3 -1.85 3.70 -13.73
CA LYS A 3 -2.82 4.75 -13.41
C LYS A 3 -3.18 4.80 -11.92
N ILE A 4 -3.20 3.66 -11.26
CA ILE A 4 -3.44 3.57 -9.83
C ILE A 4 -2.26 4.16 -9.06
N ILE A 5 -1.05 3.83 -9.45
CA ILE A 5 0.17 4.39 -8.85
C ILE A 5 0.20 5.92 -9.03
N GLU A 6 -0.14 6.40 -10.23
CA GLU A 6 -0.26 7.84 -10.49
C GLU A 6 -1.28 8.51 -9.58
N TYR A 7 -2.45 7.90 -9.43
CA TYR A 7 -3.51 8.40 -8.54
C TYR A 7 -3.00 8.52 -7.10
N ILE A 8 -2.33 7.48 -6.60
CA ILE A 8 -1.77 7.47 -5.24
C ILE A 8 -0.73 8.56 -5.07
N LYS A 9 0.17 8.69 -6.04
CA LYS A 9 1.23 9.71 -5.99
C LYS A 9 0.66 11.12 -5.96
N GLN A 10 -0.36 11.40 -6.75
CA GLN A 10 -0.95 12.73 -6.83
C GLN A 10 -1.77 13.05 -5.57
N LYS A 11 -2.52 12.06 -5.06
CA LYS A 11 -3.44 12.30 -3.95
C LYS A 11 -2.73 12.36 -2.60
N TYR A 12 -1.74 11.50 -2.38
CA TYR A 12 -1.16 11.30 -1.05
C TYR A 12 0.27 11.80 -0.92
N ASN A 13 0.92 12.17 -2.01
CA ASN A 13 2.33 12.58 -2.00
C ASN A 13 3.20 11.63 -1.15
N PRO A 14 3.24 10.33 -1.50
CA PRO A 14 3.78 9.31 -0.61
C PRO A 14 5.29 9.31 -0.57
N LEU A 15 5.82 8.88 0.59
CA LEU A 15 7.23 8.48 0.74
C LEU A 15 7.47 7.11 0.17
N SER A 16 6.49 6.23 0.35
CA SER A 16 6.65 4.82 0.01
C SER A 16 5.29 4.22 -0.33
N ILE A 17 5.30 3.33 -1.29
CA ILE A 17 4.14 2.52 -1.67
C ILE A 17 4.57 1.06 -1.64
N ILE A 18 3.91 0.25 -0.85
CA ILE A 18 4.17 -1.18 -0.76
C ILE A 18 2.96 -1.94 -1.24
N LEU A 19 3.12 -2.66 -2.35
CA LEU A 19 2.10 -3.55 -2.87
C LEU A 19 2.16 -4.90 -2.18
N TYR A 20 0.99 -5.46 -1.94
CA TYR A 20 0.86 -6.85 -1.50
C TYR A 20 -0.37 -7.46 -2.19
N GLY A 21 -0.67 -8.73 -1.89
CA GLY A 21 -1.80 -9.40 -2.49
C GLY A 21 -1.59 -9.76 -3.96
N SER A 22 -2.70 -9.91 -4.71
CA SER A 22 -2.67 -10.46 -6.06
C SER A 22 -1.87 -9.63 -7.07
N TYR A 23 -1.91 -8.29 -6.94
CA TYR A 23 -1.14 -7.42 -7.84
C TYR A 23 0.36 -7.49 -7.60
N ALA A 24 0.77 -7.83 -6.38
CA ALA A 24 2.19 -7.97 -6.06
C ALA A 24 2.77 -9.28 -6.60
N ASN A 25 1.99 -10.35 -6.58
CA ASN A 25 2.45 -11.67 -6.99
C ASN A 25 2.04 -12.08 -8.41
N GLY A 26 1.33 -11.20 -9.12
CA GLY A 26 0.95 -11.45 -10.51
C GLY A 26 -0.26 -12.36 -10.69
N THR A 27 -1.02 -12.63 -9.65
CA THR A 27 -2.23 -13.49 -9.71
C THR A 27 -3.52 -12.70 -9.84
N ASN A 28 -3.44 -11.40 -10.06
CA ASN A 28 -4.62 -10.54 -10.18
C ASN A 28 -5.47 -10.89 -11.42
N ASN A 29 -6.77 -10.68 -11.27
CA ASN A 29 -7.74 -10.83 -12.34
C ASN A 29 -8.69 -9.63 -12.32
N LEU A 30 -9.75 -9.67 -13.14
CA LEU A 30 -10.68 -8.54 -13.29
C LEU A 30 -11.44 -8.19 -12.01
N ASN A 31 -11.51 -9.12 -11.06
CA ASN A 31 -12.25 -8.92 -9.80
C ASN A 31 -11.30 -8.67 -8.61
N SER A 32 -9.99 -8.61 -8.84
CA SER A 32 -9.04 -8.39 -7.77
C SER A 32 -9.03 -6.94 -7.31
N ASP A 33 -8.97 -6.75 -5.98
CA ASP A 33 -8.71 -5.44 -5.39
C ASP A 33 -7.23 -5.10 -5.50
N PHE A 34 -6.94 -3.81 -5.53
CA PHE A 34 -5.56 -3.33 -5.50
C PHE A 34 -5.15 -3.06 -4.06
N ASP A 35 -4.32 -3.94 -3.50
CA ASP A 35 -3.90 -3.90 -2.09
C ASP A 35 -2.57 -3.19 -1.96
N ALA A 36 -2.53 -2.13 -1.15
CA ALA A 36 -1.30 -1.39 -0.92
C ALA A 36 -1.28 -0.73 0.45
N LEU A 37 -0.07 -0.53 0.96
CA LEU A 37 0.22 0.32 2.08
C LEU A 37 0.95 1.55 1.57
N VAL A 38 0.47 2.72 1.93
CA VAL A 38 1.04 4.00 1.52
C VAL A 38 1.49 4.76 2.76
N ILE A 39 2.72 5.23 2.74
CA ILE A 39 3.26 6.06 3.81
C ILE A 39 3.43 7.48 3.27
N SER A 40 2.84 8.44 3.97
CA SER A 40 2.85 9.84 3.55
C SER A 40 3.22 10.76 4.71
N TYR A 41 3.95 11.83 4.44
CA TYR A 41 4.23 12.87 5.44
C TYR A 41 3.00 13.70 5.76
N ASP A 42 2.17 13.94 4.75
CA ASP A 42 1.17 15.02 4.80
C ASP A 42 -0.24 14.49 5.01
N HIS A 43 -0.41 13.20 5.25
CA HIS A 43 -1.74 12.61 5.31
C HIS A 43 -1.95 11.85 6.61
N GLU A 44 -3.13 12.03 7.19
CA GLU A 44 -3.56 11.24 8.34
C GLU A 44 -3.91 9.82 7.91
N GLN A 45 -4.02 8.92 8.88
CA GLN A 45 -4.44 7.54 8.62
C GLN A 45 -5.76 7.52 7.86
N PHE A 46 -5.79 6.76 6.76
CA PHE A 46 -6.96 6.67 5.91
C PHE A 46 -7.01 5.33 5.19
N HIS A 47 -8.21 4.81 5.00
CA HIS A 47 -8.43 3.60 4.20
C HIS A 47 -9.15 4.01 2.92
N ASP A 48 -8.45 3.98 1.80
CA ASP A 48 -8.99 4.35 0.49
C ASP A 48 -9.59 3.12 -0.20
N THR A 49 -10.88 3.15 -0.40
CA THR A 49 -11.65 2.10 -1.07
C THR A 49 -12.28 2.58 -2.37
N SER A 50 -11.74 3.64 -2.93
CA SER A 50 -12.22 4.22 -4.19
C SER A 50 -12.01 3.26 -5.36
N PHE A 51 -12.72 3.54 -6.46
CA PHE A 51 -12.48 2.86 -7.72
C PHE A 51 -11.61 3.74 -8.60
N VAL A 52 -10.56 3.15 -9.15
CA VAL A 52 -9.71 3.80 -10.14
C VAL A 52 -9.65 2.87 -11.33
N ASN A 53 -10.11 3.35 -12.50
CA ASN A 53 -10.07 2.56 -13.72
C ASN A 53 -10.80 1.23 -13.58
N ASP A 54 -11.97 1.25 -12.93
CA ASP A 54 -12.81 0.07 -12.61
C ASP A 54 -12.17 -0.96 -11.67
N ILE A 55 -11.05 -0.60 -11.04
CA ILE A 55 -10.38 -1.42 -10.04
C ILE A 55 -10.62 -0.82 -8.68
N GLN A 56 -11.16 -1.62 -7.76
CA GLN A 56 -11.35 -1.19 -6.38
C GLN A 56 -10.02 -1.16 -5.65
N LEU A 57 -9.77 -0.07 -4.95
CA LEU A 57 -8.60 0.06 -4.10
C LEU A 57 -8.90 -0.51 -2.72
N ASP A 58 -7.91 -1.15 -2.14
CA ASP A 58 -7.84 -1.51 -0.73
C ASP A 58 -6.51 -0.98 -0.22
N VAL A 59 -6.44 0.34 -0.09
CA VAL A 59 -5.20 1.06 0.17
C VAL A 59 -5.24 1.67 1.56
N PHE A 60 -4.30 1.28 2.40
CA PHE A 60 -4.13 1.85 3.73
C PHE A 60 -3.06 2.93 3.69
N VAL A 61 -3.43 4.14 4.08
CA VAL A 61 -2.53 5.29 4.14
C VAL A 61 -2.19 5.58 5.60
N TYR A 62 -0.91 5.68 5.91
CA TYR A 62 -0.43 5.98 7.25
C TYR A 62 0.54 7.15 7.24
N PRO A 63 0.47 8.01 8.26
CA PRO A 63 1.44 9.09 8.39
C PRO A 63 2.82 8.54 8.75
N ALA A 64 3.86 9.18 8.22
CA ALA A 64 5.24 8.80 8.47
C ALA A 64 5.61 8.84 9.95
N SER A 65 4.92 9.68 10.73
CA SER A 65 5.13 9.82 12.17
C SER A 65 4.86 8.53 12.96
N TYR A 66 4.07 7.60 12.40
CA TYR A 66 3.83 6.30 13.04
C TYR A 66 5.08 5.41 13.09
N PHE A 67 6.11 5.76 12.33
CA PHE A 67 7.30 4.94 12.14
C PHE A 67 8.56 5.59 12.70
N ASP A 68 8.42 6.57 13.58
CA ASP A 68 9.50 7.29 14.26
C ASP A 68 10.58 7.85 13.31
N GLY A 69 10.19 8.12 12.07
CA GLY A 69 11.06 8.78 11.10
C GLY A 69 12.10 7.90 10.44
N GLU A 70 12.22 6.63 10.81
CA GLU A 70 13.12 5.70 10.12
C GLU A 70 12.30 4.74 9.27
N PHE A 71 12.53 4.81 7.96
CA PHE A 71 11.90 3.93 7.00
C PHE A 71 12.85 2.83 6.57
N ASP A 72 12.60 1.64 7.10
CA ASP A 72 13.22 0.42 6.62
C ASP A 72 12.11 -0.47 6.06
N CYS A 73 12.30 -0.99 4.86
CA CYS A 73 11.35 -1.88 4.21
C CYS A 73 10.98 -3.08 5.09
N ASN A 74 11.93 -3.59 5.87
CA ASN A 74 11.68 -4.69 6.80
C ASN A 74 10.74 -4.30 7.94
N ASN A 75 10.85 -3.07 8.42
CA ASN A 75 9.92 -2.54 9.44
C ASN A 75 8.51 -2.40 8.88
N PHE A 76 8.37 -2.01 7.63
CA PHE A 76 7.07 -1.92 6.98
C PHE A 76 6.38 -3.26 6.88
N ILE A 77 7.11 -4.30 6.53
CA ILE A 77 6.55 -5.65 6.43
C ILE A 77 6.04 -6.10 7.79
N GLN A 78 6.79 -5.86 8.87
CA GLN A 78 6.38 -6.19 10.23
C GLN A 78 5.13 -5.42 10.65
N ILE A 79 5.08 -4.14 10.29
CA ILE A 79 3.93 -3.29 10.59
C ILE A 79 2.71 -3.73 9.80
N LEU A 80 2.89 -4.14 8.56
CA LEU A 80 1.82 -4.73 7.76
C LEU A 80 1.20 -5.94 8.47
N TYR A 81 2.01 -6.81 9.04
CA TYR A 81 1.52 -7.96 9.79
C TYR A 81 0.72 -7.54 11.02
N LEU A 82 1.14 -6.47 11.69
CA LEU A 82 0.45 -5.98 12.88
C LEU A 82 -0.86 -5.24 12.54
N ILE A 83 -0.83 -4.39 11.51
CA ILE A 83 -1.96 -3.53 11.17
C ILE A 83 -3.05 -4.29 10.42
N LEU A 84 -2.66 -5.18 9.53
CA LEU A 84 -3.59 -5.90 8.66
C LEU A 84 -3.98 -7.26 9.22
N ASP A 85 -3.44 -7.63 10.39
CA ASP A 85 -3.64 -8.95 11.00
C ASP A 85 -3.43 -10.06 9.95
N TYR A 86 -2.40 -9.89 9.15
CA TYR A 86 -2.12 -10.78 8.05
C TYR A 86 -1.54 -12.08 8.60
N PRO A 87 -2.21 -13.22 8.44
CA PRO A 87 -1.66 -14.48 8.94
C PRO A 87 -0.41 -14.86 8.14
N HIS A 88 0.47 -15.58 8.77
CA HIS A 88 1.82 -15.99 8.38
C HIS A 88 1.90 -16.76 7.04
N LYS A 89 1.36 -16.21 5.97
CA LYS A 89 1.51 -16.81 4.63
C LYS A 89 2.58 -16.07 3.85
N HIS A 90 3.19 -16.78 2.91
CA HIS A 90 4.22 -16.21 2.04
C HIS A 90 3.60 -15.16 1.11
N TYR A 91 3.66 -13.89 1.53
CA TYR A 91 3.21 -12.79 0.71
C TYR A 91 4.39 -12.22 -0.06
N THR A 92 4.17 -12.00 -1.35
CA THR A 92 5.08 -11.24 -2.17
C THR A 92 4.77 -9.75 -1.97
N PHE A 93 5.80 -8.98 -1.64
CA PHE A 93 5.69 -7.54 -1.51
C PHE A 93 6.50 -6.86 -2.61
N LYS A 94 5.94 -5.79 -3.17
CA LYS A 94 6.65 -4.92 -4.09
C LYS A 94 6.72 -3.53 -3.50
N HIS A 95 7.92 -3.02 -3.34
CA HIS A 95 8.17 -1.68 -2.84
C HIS A 95 8.43 -0.73 -4.01
N PHE A 96 7.67 0.34 -4.06
CA PHE A 96 7.88 1.41 -5.02
C PHE A 96 8.46 2.62 -4.30
N GLU A 97 9.68 2.99 -4.65
CA GLU A 97 10.26 4.24 -4.21
C GLU A 97 9.67 5.40 -5.01
N VAL A 98 9.37 6.46 -4.32
CA VAL A 98 8.71 7.63 -4.90
C VAL A 98 9.65 8.80 -4.99
#